data_c2c7522f6072248ead2cee1a2a0be07a
#
_entry.id   c2c7522f6072248ead2cee1a2a0be07a
#
_cell.length_a   1.000
_cell.length_b   1.000
_cell.length_c   1.000
_cell.angle_alpha   90.00
_cell.angle_beta   90.00
_cell.angle_gamma   90.00
#
_symmetry.space_group_name_H-M   'P 1'
#
loop_
_entity.id
_entity.type
_entity.pdbx_description
1 polymer ?
#
loop_
_entity_poly.entity_id
_entity_poly.type
_entity_poly.pdbx_seq_one_letter_code
_entity_poly.pdbx_strand_id
1 'polypeptide(L)'
;MMKRMIVLFAAAVAMLCSCEKPDTVITGDSPEYSGVMTVVYEGDSFEQSGVKVLVGFNEDRTMLDIKLCKVKFVPSMPVRIDVTIMEVPVVEQEEGVWTFHADGVVPWAMGGKYDTYRVDALEGTLTEKSVDFELGFYNTKKNENYPTSYSGTR
;
A
#
# COMPACT_ATOMS: atom_id res chain seq x y z
N MET A 1 -51.61 15.82 -27.21
CA MET A 1 -51.08 15.77 -26.98
C MET A 1 -50.16 15.56 -26.19
N MET A 2 -49.42 15.43 -26.06
CA MET A 2 -48.55 15.09 -25.37
C MET A 2 -47.60 15.63 -24.86
N LYS A 3 -47.16 15.63 -24.26
CA LYS A 3 -46.26 16.06 -23.78
C LYS A 3 -45.36 15.56 -23.19
N ARG A 4 -44.54 15.53 -23.21
CA ARG A 4 -43.62 15.07 -22.83
C ARG A 4 -42.97 15.68 -21.93
N MET A 5 -42.51 15.40 -21.19
CA MET A 5 -41.89 15.85 -20.40
C MET A 5 -40.79 15.45 -20.15
N ILE A 6 -39.97 15.67 -19.94
CA ILE A 6 -38.83 15.43 -19.85
C ILE A 6 -38.24 15.62 -18.71
N VAL A 7 -37.69 15.14 -18.34
CA VAL A 7 -37.15 15.25 -17.32
C VAL A 7 -35.93 15.07 -17.18
N LEU A 8 -35.29 15.40 -17.08
CA LEU A 8 -34.14 15.28 -17.04
C LEU A 8 -33.46 15.43 -16.04
N PHE A 9 -32.98 15.21 -15.65
CA PHE A 9 -32.20 15.31 -14.92
C PHE A 9 -31.41 15.16 -14.18
N ALA A 10 -30.95 15.22 -13.90
CA ALA A 10 -30.45 15.28 -13.09
C ALA A 10 -29.45 14.80 -12.75
N ALA A 11 -28.98 14.44 -12.80
CA ALA A 11 -28.03 13.83 -12.68
C ALA A 11 -27.03 14.34 -12.07
N ALA A 12 -26.47 14.70 -12.09
CA ALA A 12 -25.56 15.22 -11.68
C ALA A 12 -25.06 15.13 -10.54
N VAL A 13 -24.82 15.33 -10.04
CA VAL A 13 -24.47 15.36 -8.90
C VAL A 13 -23.59 14.64 -8.38
N ALA A 14 -23.52 13.99 -8.40
CA ALA A 14 -22.82 13.15 -7.82
C ALA A 14 -21.51 13.41 -7.59
N MET A 15 -20.93 13.96 -8.08
CA MET A 15 -19.69 14.04 -7.99
C MET A 15 -19.16 14.60 -6.90
N LEU A 16 -19.56 14.87 -6.18
CA LEU A 16 -19.10 15.49 -5.22
C LEU A 16 -18.36 14.90 -4.30
N CYS A 17 -18.28 13.91 -4.11
CA CYS A 17 -17.68 13.37 -3.14
C CYS A 17 -16.38 13.25 -3.35
N SER A 18 -15.68 14.03 -3.09
CA SER A 18 -14.44 13.90 -3.33
C SER A 18 -13.72 13.28 -2.28
N CYS A 19 -14.24 12.56 -1.48
CA CYS A 19 -13.52 11.93 -0.51
C CYS A 19 -12.68 10.96 -1.13
N GLU A 20 -11.44 11.14 -1.29
CA GLU A 20 -10.66 10.20 -1.87
C GLU A 20 -10.23 9.23 -0.90
N LYS A 21 -10.97 8.29 -0.54
CA LYS A 21 -10.55 7.20 0.29
C LYS A 21 -9.97 6.16 -0.63
N PRO A 22 -8.91 5.48 -0.24
CA PRO A 22 -8.39 4.41 -1.06
C PRO A 22 -9.44 3.31 -1.16
N ASP A 23 -9.65 2.82 -2.35
CA ASP A 23 -10.60 1.74 -2.58
C ASP A 23 -9.83 0.43 -2.36
N THR A 24 -9.44 0.19 -1.14
CA THR A 24 -8.58 -0.94 -0.81
C THR A 24 -9.39 -2.19 -0.48
N VAL A 25 -8.80 -3.35 -0.75
CA VAL A 25 -9.39 -4.63 -0.37
C VAL A 25 -9.00 -5.04 1.04
N ILE A 26 -8.22 -4.25 1.75
CA ILE A 26 -7.84 -4.56 3.13
C ILE A 26 -8.99 -4.21 4.06
N THR A 27 -9.36 -5.17 4.91
CA THR A 27 -10.44 -4.99 5.88
C THR A 27 -9.94 -5.38 7.26
N GLY A 28 -10.78 -5.31 8.27
CA GLY A 28 -10.43 -5.72 9.61
C GLY A 28 -10.13 -7.21 9.73
N ASP A 29 -10.57 -8.01 8.75
CA ASP A 29 -10.34 -9.45 8.77
C ASP A 29 -9.13 -9.85 7.92
N SER A 30 -8.45 -8.91 7.32
CA SER A 30 -7.27 -9.24 6.51
C SER A 30 -6.16 -9.83 7.35
N PRO A 31 -5.40 -10.78 6.82
CA PRO A 31 -4.25 -11.34 7.54
C PRO A 31 -3.28 -10.26 8.01
N GLU A 32 -2.88 -10.36 9.27
CA GLU A 32 -1.97 -9.42 9.87
C GLU A 32 -0.66 -10.11 10.21
N TYR A 33 0.43 -9.53 9.81
CA TYR A 33 1.78 -10.03 10.12
C TYR A 33 2.47 -9.00 11.01
N SER A 34 3.35 -9.44 11.87
CA SER A 34 4.11 -8.55 12.75
C SER A 34 5.59 -8.83 12.56
N GLY A 35 6.38 -7.81 12.44
CA GLY A 35 7.80 -8.01 12.18
C GLY A 35 8.62 -6.74 12.25
N VAL A 36 9.73 -6.77 11.54
CA VAL A 36 10.72 -5.69 11.56
C VAL A 36 10.84 -5.06 10.19
N MET A 37 10.78 -3.75 10.15
CA MET A 37 11.01 -2.96 8.97
C MET A 37 12.33 -2.22 9.13
N THR A 38 13.21 -2.37 8.17
CA THR A 38 14.51 -1.70 8.18
C THR A 38 14.61 -0.75 7.00
N VAL A 39 14.93 0.50 7.26
CA VAL A 39 15.08 1.52 6.22
C VAL A 39 16.52 2.00 6.25
N VAL A 40 17.14 2.09 5.08
CA VAL A 40 18.49 2.67 4.97
C VAL A 40 18.34 4.15 4.65
N TYR A 41 18.85 4.98 5.56
CA TYR A 41 18.74 6.42 5.44
C TYR A 41 20.12 7.01 5.68
N GLU A 42 20.62 7.74 4.71
CA GLU A 42 21.96 8.37 4.77
C GLU A 42 23.07 7.38 5.13
N GLY A 43 22.96 6.17 4.59
CA GLY A 43 23.98 5.14 4.82
C GLY A 43 23.83 4.33 6.09
N ASP A 44 22.89 4.69 6.95
CA ASP A 44 22.66 3.97 8.20
C ASP A 44 21.33 3.22 8.19
N SER A 45 21.30 2.07 8.81
CA SER A 45 20.08 1.29 8.95
C SER A 45 19.25 1.78 10.13
N PHE A 46 17.97 1.94 9.90
CA PHE A 46 17.02 2.37 10.90
C PHE A 46 15.96 1.30 11.01
N GLU A 47 15.89 0.64 12.16
CA GLU A 47 14.96 -0.45 12.39
C GLU A 47 13.73 -0.04 13.15
N GLN A 48 12.58 -0.58 12.74
CA GLN A 48 11.33 -0.42 13.47
C GLN A 48 10.81 -1.81 13.77
N SER A 49 10.67 -2.14 15.06
CA SER A 49 10.20 -3.43 15.50
C SER A 49 8.70 -3.42 15.75
N GLY A 50 8.07 -4.57 15.70
CA GLY A 50 6.65 -4.68 15.96
C GLY A 50 5.79 -4.01 14.90
N VAL A 51 6.28 -3.87 13.69
CA VAL A 51 5.52 -3.26 12.61
C VAL A 51 4.49 -4.25 12.09
N LYS A 52 3.24 -3.83 12.06
CA LYS A 52 2.17 -4.68 11.55
C LYS A 52 1.93 -4.40 10.09
N VAL A 53 1.76 -5.45 9.33
CA VAL A 53 1.47 -5.37 7.91
C VAL A 53 0.21 -6.20 7.63
N LEU A 54 -0.76 -5.58 6.98
CA LEU A 54 -1.98 -6.25 6.57
C LEU A 54 -1.91 -6.48 5.06
N VAL A 55 -2.38 -7.63 4.62
CA VAL A 55 -2.36 -7.98 3.20
C VAL A 55 -3.77 -8.41 2.79
N GLY A 56 -4.27 -7.90 1.69
CA GLY A 56 -5.57 -8.29 1.16
C GLY A 56 -5.47 -8.61 -0.32
N PHE A 57 -6.09 -9.71 -0.76
CA PHE A 57 -6.16 -10.06 -2.18
C PHE A 57 -7.45 -9.53 -2.80
N ASN A 58 -7.40 -9.22 -4.09
CA ASN A 58 -8.63 -8.95 -4.83
C ASN A 58 -9.36 -10.27 -5.11
N GLU A 59 -10.56 -10.23 -5.69
CA GLU A 59 -11.37 -11.44 -5.85
C GLU A 59 -10.70 -12.55 -6.60
N ASP A 60 -10.03 -12.28 -7.69
CA ASP A 60 -9.41 -13.34 -8.50
C ASP A 60 -7.96 -13.62 -8.11
N ARG A 61 -7.48 -12.99 -7.05
CA ARG A 61 -6.12 -13.20 -6.54
C ARG A 61 -5.01 -12.91 -7.55
N THR A 62 -5.24 -11.92 -8.39
CA THR A 62 -4.22 -11.45 -9.32
C THR A 62 -3.50 -10.22 -8.82
N MET A 63 -4.07 -9.55 -7.81
CA MET A 63 -3.49 -8.37 -7.18
C MET A 63 -3.69 -8.41 -5.69
N LEU A 64 -2.82 -7.74 -4.95
CA LEU A 64 -3.00 -7.57 -3.52
C LEU A 64 -2.69 -6.14 -3.12
N ASP A 65 -3.20 -5.76 -1.97
CA ASP A 65 -2.86 -4.50 -1.33
C ASP A 65 -2.05 -4.83 -0.08
N ILE A 66 -1.09 -3.97 0.24
CA ILE A 66 -0.24 -4.11 1.42
C ILE A 66 -0.38 -2.85 2.24
N LYS A 67 -0.74 -2.99 3.51
CA LYS A 67 -0.81 -1.83 4.40
C LYS A 67 0.25 -1.97 5.49
N LEU A 68 1.15 -0.99 5.54
CA LEU A 68 2.14 -0.92 6.59
C LEU A 68 1.59 0.02 7.65
N CYS A 69 1.48 -0.46 8.86
CA CYS A 69 0.84 0.29 9.94
C CYS A 69 1.85 1.02 10.80
N LYS A 70 1.66 2.32 10.92
CA LYS A 70 2.45 3.17 11.83
C LYS A 70 3.95 3.07 11.60
N VAL A 71 4.37 3.45 10.41
CA VAL A 71 5.78 3.39 10.02
C VAL A 71 6.34 4.78 9.75
N LYS A 72 7.67 4.87 9.73
CA LYS A 72 8.40 6.05 9.32
C LYS A 72 9.30 5.68 8.16
N PHE A 73 9.47 6.57 7.21
CA PHE A 73 10.40 6.35 6.10
C PHE A 73 11.80 6.87 6.44
N VAL A 74 11.88 7.83 7.32
CA VAL A 74 13.17 8.40 7.77
C VAL A 74 13.06 8.63 9.28
N PRO A 75 14.16 8.56 10.00
CA PRO A 75 14.14 8.70 11.46
C PRO A 75 13.58 10.02 11.97
N SER A 76 13.74 11.07 11.18
CA SER A 76 13.31 12.40 11.61
C SER A 76 11.82 12.70 11.43
N MET A 77 11.05 11.78 10.88
CA MET A 77 9.61 12.01 10.76
C MET A 77 9.00 12.19 12.14
N PRO A 78 8.19 13.24 12.33
CA PRO A 78 7.63 13.52 13.67
C PRO A 78 6.55 12.54 14.09
N VAL A 79 5.90 11.88 13.17
CA VAL A 79 4.83 10.93 13.46
C VAL A 79 4.96 9.68 12.62
N ARG A 80 4.35 8.61 13.09
CA ARG A 80 4.26 7.36 12.33
C ARG A 80 2.96 7.40 11.56
N ILE A 81 2.97 6.89 10.34
CA ILE A 81 1.78 6.91 9.48
C ILE A 81 1.49 5.52 8.92
N ASP A 82 0.24 5.32 8.55
CA ASP A 82 -0.17 4.10 7.84
C ASP A 82 0.03 4.35 6.35
N VAL A 83 0.60 3.38 5.67
CA VAL A 83 0.89 3.47 4.25
C VAL A 83 0.28 2.27 3.55
N THR A 84 -0.52 2.49 2.53
CA THR A 84 -1.12 1.41 1.75
C THR A 84 -0.56 1.43 0.33
N ILE A 85 -0.04 0.29 -0.10
CA ILE A 85 0.44 0.09 -1.46
C ILE A 85 -0.62 -0.75 -2.15
N MET A 86 -1.25 -0.22 -3.18
CA MET A 86 -2.43 -0.84 -3.77
C MET A 86 -2.16 -1.44 -5.14
N GLU A 87 -2.93 -2.46 -5.46
CA GLU A 87 -2.92 -3.07 -6.78
C GLU A 87 -1.56 -3.63 -7.19
N VAL A 88 -0.93 -4.35 -6.27
CA VAL A 88 0.36 -4.99 -6.52
C VAL A 88 0.11 -6.33 -7.20
N PRO A 89 0.64 -6.55 -8.42
CA PRO A 89 0.48 -7.84 -9.09
C PRO A 89 1.09 -8.99 -8.27
N VAL A 90 0.39 -10.11 -8.22
CA VAL A 90 0.82 -11.25 -7.42
C VAL A 90 0.58 -12.53 -8.21
N VAL A 91 1.47 -13.49 -8.05
CA VAL A 91 1.40 -14.77 -8.73
C VAL A 91 1.65 -15.88 -7.73
N GLU A 92 0.82 -16.90 -7.76
CA GLU A 92 1.06 -18.09 -6.94
C GLU A 92 2.12 -18.96 -7.64
N GLN A 93 3.24 -19.14 -6.98
CA GLN A 93 4.35 -19.91 -7.55
C GLN A 93 4.18 -21.41 -7.27
N GLU A 94 3.71 -21.75 -6.09
CA GLU A 94 3.37 -23.11 -5.72
C GLU A 94 2.29 -22.99 -4.67
N GLU A 95 1.65 -24.06 -4.31
CA GLU A 95 0.51 -24.01 -3.42
C GLU A 95 0.85 -23.28 -2.13
N GLY A 96 0.16 -22.19 -1.89
CA GLY A 96 0.33 -21.41 -0.66
C GLY A 96 1.53 -20.47 -0.66
N VAL A 97 2.26 -20.36 -1.75
CA VAL A 97 3.42 -19.48 -1.85
C VAL A 97 3.19 -18.48 -2.99
N TRP A 98 3.11 -17.23 -2.65
CA TRP A 98 2.82 -16.17 -3.59
C TRP A 98 4.01 -15.22 -3.70
N THR A 99 4.31 -14.78 -4.91
CA THR A 99 5.33 -13.74 -5.10
C THR A 99 4.65 -12.52 -5.70
N PHE A 100 5.11 -11.35 -5.33
CA PHE A 100 4.53 -10.10 -5.81
C PHE A 100 5.64 -9.11 -6.14
N HIS A 101 5.37 -8.23 -7.09
CA HIS A 101 6.31 -7.17 -7.41
C HIS A 101 5.58 -6.00 -8.03
N ALA A 102 6.12 -4.83 -7.87
CA ALA A 102 5.59 -3.60 -8.47
C ALA A 102 6.69 -2.56 -8.54
N ASP A 103 6.55 -1.59 -9.43
CA ASP A 103 7.51 -0.53 -9.58
C ASP A 103 6.79 0.77 -9.89
N GLY A 104 7.23 1.85 -9.30
CA GLY A 104 6.68 3.16 -9.59
C GLY A 104 5.28 3.41 -9.04
N VAL A 105 4.92 2.78 -7.92
CA VAL A 105 3.59 2.91 -7.34
C VAL A 105 3.53 4.06 -6.35
N VAL A 106 2.54 4.92 -6.47
CA VAL A 106 2.33 5.99 -5.50
C VAL A 106 1.51 5.43 -4.33
N PRO A 107 2.06 5.41 -3.12
CA PRO A 107 1.33 4.86 -1.98
C PRO A 107 0.23 5.81 -1.51
N TRP A 108 -0.69 5.26 -0.71
CA TRP A 108 -1.73 6.04 -0.09
C TRP A 108 -1.39 6.22 1.39
N ALA A 109 -1.57 7.42 1.90
CA ALA A 109 -1.34 7.73 3.32
C ALA A 109 -2.12 8.99 3.67
N MET A 110 -2.55 9.07 4.92
CA MET A 110 -3.24 10.27 5.41
C MET A 110 -4.43 10.70 4.56
N GLY A 111 -5.20 9.71 4.08
CA GLY A 111 -6.44 9.99 3.38
C GLY A 111 -6.33 10.26 1.89
N GLY A 112 -5.20 10.08 1.28
CA GLY A 112 -5.04 10.33 -0.16
C GLY A 112 -3.76 9.75 -0.72
N LYS A 113 -3.52 10.03 -2.00
CA LYS A 113 -2.26 9.62 -2.62
C LYS A 113 -1.14 10.43 -2.00
N TYR A 114 -0.08 9.75 -1.58
CA TYR A 114 1.02 10.41 -0.93
C TYR A 114 2.19 10.52 -1.92
N ASP A 115 2.11 11.44 -2.84
CA ASP A 115 3.02 11.54 -3.96
C ASP A 115 4.40 12.12 -3.63
N THR A 116 4.65 12.49 -2.38
CA THR A 116 6.00 12.83 -1.94
C THR A 116 6.89 11.60 -2.04
N TYR A 117 6.29 10.40 -1.93
CA TYR A 117 7.03 9.15 -2.04
C TYR A 117 6.47 8.28 -3.17
N ARG A 118 7.34 7.50 -3.75
CA ARG A 118 6.98 6.51 -4.76
C ARG A 118 7.61 5.19 -4.31
N VAL A 119 6.89 4.10 -4.47
CA VAL A 119 7.41 2.78 -4.13
C VAL A 119 8.04 2.20 -5.38
N ASP A 120 9.34 2.00 -5.34
CA ASP A 120 10.10 1.45 -6.45
C ASP A 120 10.62 0.07 -6.11
N ALA A 121 10.74 -0.79 -7.11
CA ALA A 121 11.35 -2.11 -7.00
C ALA A 121 10.82 -2.95 -5.84
N LEU A 122 9.50 -2.94 -5.66
CA LEU A 122 8.88 -3.78 -4.65
C LEU A 122 8.92 -5.24 -5.11
N GLU A 123 9.48 -6.10 -4.28
CA GLU A 123 9.49 -7.53 -4.52
C GLU A 123 9.30 -8.25 -3.22
N GLY A 124 8.49 -9.27 -3.20
CA GLY A 124 8.27 -10.01 -1.97
C GLY A 124 7.64 -11.37 -2.15
N THR A 125 7.55 -12.08 -1.04
CA THR A 125 6.96 -13.41 -0.96
C THR A 125 5.97 -13.44 0.21
N LEU A 126 4.83 -14.04 -0.04
CA LEU A 126 3.77 -14.17 0.94
C LEU A 126 3.39 -15.62 1.11
N THR A 127 3.28 -16.06 2.35
CA THR A 127 2.72 -17.36 2.68
C THR A 127 1.64 -17.17 3.74
N GLU A 128 0.99 -18.23 4.14
CA GLU A 128 0.01 -18.13 5.21
C GLU A 128 0.63 -17.65 6.51
N LYS A 129 1.91 -17.95 6.72
CA LYS A 129 2.60 -17.67 7.99
C LYS A 129 3.54 -16.48 7.98
N SER A 130 3.95 -16.02 6.82
CA SER A 130 4.96 -14.97 6.75
C SER A 130 4.82 -14.09 5.52
N VAL A 131 5.36 -12.89 5.62
CA VAL A 131 5.50 -11.99 4.49
C VAL A 131 6.87 -11.33 4.58
N ASP A 132 7.59 -11.35 3.47
CA ASP A 132 8.91 -10.73 3.38
C ASP A 132 8.97 -9.92 2.10
N PHE A 133 9.45 -8.72 2.17
CA PHE A 133 9.58 -7.90 0.96
C PHE A 133 10.66 -6.84 1.09
N GLU A 134 11.08 -6.34 -0.07
CA GLU A 134 12.02 -5.25 -0.17
C GLU A 134 11.45 -4.22 -1.13
N LEU A 135 11.74 -2.97 -0.92
CA LEU A 135 11.33 -1.90 -1.81
C LEU A 135 12.22 -0.68 -1.60
N GLY A 136 12.11 0.30 -2.45
CA GLY A 136 12.70 1.60 -2.21
C GLY A 136 11.59 2.62 -2.03
N PHE A 137 11.64 3.38 -0.94
CA PHE A 137 10.79 4.55 -0.83
C PHE A 137 11.58 5.70 -1.45
N TYR A 138 11.14 6.13 -2.62
CA TYR A 138 11.81 7.19 -3.33
C TYR A 138 11.13 8.52 -3.01
N ASN A 139 11.90 9.45 -2.43
CA ASN A 139 11.38 10.77 -2.11
C ASN A 139 11.47 11.62 -3.37
N THR A 140 10.33 11.95 -3.97
CA THR A 140 10.28 12.65 -5.25
C THR A 140 10.70 14.10 -5.15
N LYS A 141 10.64 14.69 -3.96
CA LYS A 141 11.03 16.07 -3.77
C LYS A 141 12.52 16.23 -3.55
N LYS A 142 13.14 15.26 -2.92
CA LYS A 142 14.58 15.30 -2.65
C LYS A 142 15.39 14.46 -3.63
N ASN A 143 14.73 13.66 -4.47
CA ASN A 143 15.39 12.74 -5.38
C ASN A 143 16.32 11.77 -4.64
N GLU A 144 15.82 11.21 -3.55
CA GLU A 144 16.57 10.26 -2.75
C GLU A 144 15.78 8.97 -2.58
N ASN A 145 16.45 7.84 -2.64
CA ASN A 145 15.84 6.54 -2.45
C ASN A 145 16.21 5.99 -1.07
N TYR A 146 15.25 5.46 -0.36
CA TYR A 146 15.48 4.84 0.93
C TYR A 146 15.18 3.34 0.82
N PRO A 147 16.22 2.50 0.62
CA PRO A 147 16.03 1.06 0.54
C PRO A 147 15.38 0.55 1.83
N THR A 148 14.35 -0.26 1.69
CA THR A 148 13.56 -0.73 2.82
C THR A 148 13.33 -2.21 2.70
N SER A 149 13.40 -2.93 3.81
CA SER A 149 13.07 -4.34 3.86
C SER A 149 12.12 -4.60 5.02
N TYR A 150 11.30 -5.63 4.87
CA TYR A 150 10.37 -6.05 5.91
C TYR A 150 10.34 -7.56 6.00
N SER A 151 10.31 -8.08 7.21
CA SER A 151 10.13 -9.50 7.46
C SER A 151 9.19 -9.66 8.63
N GLY A 152 8.09 -10.33 8.43
CA GLY A 152 7.08 -10.51 9.46
C GLY A 152 6.41 -11.86 9.43
N THR A 153 5.82 -12.24 10.56
CA THR A 153 5.11 -13.52 10.71
C THR A 153 3.76 -13.30 11.38
N ARG A 154 2.87 -14.26 11.19
CA ARG A 154 1.56 -14.25 11.86
C ARG A 154 1.67 -14.92 13.20
#